data_328a91f30aebdf6fc4a7a5ff1ca57ca2
#
_entry.id   328a91f30aebdf6fc4a7a5ff1ca57ca2
#
_cell.length_a   1.000
_cell.length_b   1.000
_cell.length_c   1.000
_cell.angle_alpha   90.00
_cell.angle_beta   90.00
_cell.angle_gamma   90.00
#
_symmetry.space_group_name_H-M   'P 1'
#
loop_
_entity.id
_entity.type
_entity.pdbx_description
1 polymer ?
#
loop_
_entity_poly.entity_id
_entity_poly.type
_entity_poly.pdbx_seq_one_letter_code
_entity_poly.pdbx_strand_id
1 'polypeptide(L)'
;MDNFNKVLDEIGFGRMHMFATLTLGLLQMLTIHETMGMGILGPASVCDLRMNQVQLAAVTSAGFLGIICSSYFWGYITDKKGRRWTLLRTITVSNVCSIVSMFMVDFHSFFVMRFLTGIFVAAPSFVAATYLSEFCSQRILARALTHMYMFTGFAMLYCPAWAVLFLATKFMEFEVDVVGDLTLRPWRFLGCLNCLPGVIAFFLLLALPESPKFLLNIGDTKRGMAAMDLICQRNTGKPLSAEQIENLNLYQSAASTRVTRVKSERNFLRSMIDDAMPLFRTPFVGLFMAACLVMFILGQMVWGFGTRPCGIATICGRATRRVCHFAESSSFRKCDR
;
A
#
# COMPACT_ATOMS: atom_id res chain seq x y z
N MET A 1 -4.15 19.25 21.15
CA MET A 1 -4.51 17.92 20.65
C MET A 1 -5.86 17.47 21.17
N ASP A 2 -6.18 17.79 22.41
CA ASP A 2 -7.41 17.30 23.05
C ASP A 2 -8.71 17.77 22.40
N ASN A 3 -8.80 19.04 21.97
CA ASN A 3 -10.02 19.58 21.37
C ASN A 3 -10.39 18.91 20.02
N PHE A 4 -9.42 18.58 19.16
CA PHE A 4 -9.68 17.88 17.91
C PHE A 4 -10.18 16.46 18.15
N ASN A 5 -9.53 15.73 19.07
CA ASN A 5 -9.95 14.38 19.43
C ASN A 5 -11.33 14.39 20.13
N LYS A 6 -11.65 15.42 20.95
CA LYS A 6 -12.96 15.56 21.56
C LYS A 6 -14.07 15.63 20.52
N VAL A 7 -13.89 16.44 19.46
CA VAL A 7 -14.86 16.54 18.37
C VAL A 7 -15.01 15.19 17.64
N LEU A 8 -13.91 14.48 17.36
CA LEU A 8 -13.98 13.17 16.74
C LEU A 8 -14.64 12.11 17.64
N ASP A 9 -14.44 12.17 18.96
CA ASP A 9 -15.09 11.28 19.92
C ASP A 9 -16.61 11.49 19.94
N GLU A 10 -17.07 12.73 19.83
CA GLU A 10 -18.50 13.09 19.76
C GLU A 10 -19.16 12.64 18.46
N ILE A 11 -18.46 12.75 17.32
CA ILE A 11 -18.94 12.28 16.02
C ILE A 11 -19.08 10.75 16.01
N GLY A 12 -18.18 10.05 16.68
CA GLY A 12 -18.20 8.59 16.82
C GLY A 12 -17.93 7.84 15.52
N PHE A 13 -18.05 6.50 15.57
CA PHE A 13 -17.85 5.63 14.43
C PHE A 13 -19.12 5.55 13.57
N GLY A 14 -19.02 5.84 12.27
CA GLY A 14 -20.16 5.84 11.36
C GLY A 14 -19.83 5.45 9.94
N ARG A 15 -20.78 5.69 9.04
CA ARG A 15 -20.70 5.27 7.62
C ARG A 15 -19.46 5.79 6.90
N MET A 16 -19.02 7.02 7.22
CA MET A 16 -17.83 7.60 6.61
C MET A 16 -16.56 6.85 7.02
N HIS A 17 -16.47 6.44 8.28
CA HIS A 17 -15.35 5.63 8.76
C HIS A 17 -15.32 4.25 8.11
N MET A 18 -16.47 3.60 7.93
CA MET A 18 -16.56 2.32 7.23
C MET A 18 -16.13 2.46 5.76
N PHE A 19 -16.59 3.51 5.09
CA PHE A 19 -16.20 3.78 3.71
C PHE A 19 -14.70 4.07 3.57
N ALA A 20 -14.12 4.87 4.47
CA ALA A 20 -12.69 5.13 4.52
C ALA A 20 -11.89 3.82 4.79
N THR A 21 -12.31 3.03 5.76
CA THR A 21 -11.68 1.75 6.11
C THR A 21 -11.71 0.76 4.94
N LEU A 22 -12.84 0.65 4.23
CA LEU A 22 -12.95 -0.18 3.01
C LEU A 22 -11.99 0.30 1.92
N THR A 23 -12.00 1.59 1.62
CA THR A 23 -11.15 2.19 0.59
C THR A 23 -9.66 1.96 0.88
N LEU A 24 -9.24 2.24 2.11
CA LEU A 24 -7.85 2.11 2.53
C LEU A 24 -7.44 0.64 2.73
N GLY A 25 -8.39 -0.23 3.06
CA GLY A 25 -8.19 -1.68 3.08
C GLY A 25 -7.91 -2.24 1.68
N LEU A 26 -8.62 -1.79 0.64
CA LEU A 26 -8.34 -2.16 -0.75
C LEU A 26 -6.97 -1.66 -1.22
N LEU A 27 -6.52 -0.47 -0.76
CA LEU A 27 -5.15 0.00 -0.99
C LEU A 27 -4.11 -0.92 -0.35
N GLN A 28 -4.37 -1.36 0.88
CA GLN A 28 -3.50 -2.31 1.57
C GLN A 28 -3.46 -3.65 0.83
N MET A 29 -4.59 -4.10 0.30
CA MET A 29 -4.68 -5.30 -0.52
C MET A 29 -3.81 -5.19 -1.79
N LEU A 30 -3.87 -4.05 -2.52
CA LEU A 30 -2.98 -3.79 -3.65
C LEU A 30 -1.51 -3.88 -3.25
N THR A 31 -1.12 -3.23 -2.14
CA THR A 31 0.27 -3.23 -1.66
C THR A 31 0.79 -4.66 -1.45
N ILE A 32 -0.04 -5.52 -0.88
CA ILE A 32 0.29 -6.93 -0.67
C ILE A 32 0.41 -7.69 -2.01
N HIS A 33 -0.48 -7.44 -2.96
CA HIS A 33 -0.40 -8.09 -4.27
C HIS A 33 0.87 -7.70 -5.03
N GLU A 34 1.26 -6.42 -5.00
CA GLU A 34 2.46 -5.95 -5.70
C GLU A 34 3.76 -6.47 -5.07
N THR A 35 3.76 -6.70 -3.77
CA THR A 35 4.95 -7.22 -3.07
C THR A 35 4.99 -8.75 -3.04
N MET A 36 3.91 -9.39 -2.58
CA MET A 36 3.86 -10.85 -2.39
C MET A 36 3.39 -11.62 -3.62
N GLY A 37 2.55 -11.00 -4.45
CA GLY A 37 2.10 -11.61 -5.70
C GLY A 37 3.25 -12.03 -6.61
N MET A 38 4.39 -11.35 -6.53
CA MET A 38 5.60 -11.72 -7.26
C MET A 38 6.19 -13.06 -6.84
N GLY A 39 5.91 -13.55 -5.64
CA GLY A 39 6.26 -14.92 -5.24
C GLY A 39 5.55 -16.02 -6.07
N ILE A 40 4.41 -15.69 -6.67
CA ILE A 40 3.64 -16.57 -7.53
C ILE A 40 3.88 -16.25 -9.03
N LEU A 41 3.83 -14.96 -9.37
CA LEU A 41 3.99 -14.50 -10.75
C LEU A 41 5.42 -14.69 -11.27
N GLY A 42 6.44 -14.51 -10.41
CA GLY A 42 7.84 -14.66 -10.78
C GLY A 42 8.15 -16.05 -11.35
N PRO A 43 7.93 -17.15 -10.61
CA PRO A 43 8.12 -18.51 -11.13
C PRO A 43 7.31 -18.79 -12.39
N ALA A 44 6.09 -18.27 -12.51
CA ALA A 44 5.24 -18.47 -13.69
C ALA A 44 5.75 -17.73 -14.94
N SER A 45 6.53 -16.67 -14.78
CA SER A 45 7.09 -15.86 -15.87
C SER A 45 8.49 -16.31 -16.34
N VAL A 46 9.15 -17.24 -15.63
CA VAL A 46 10.56 -17.64 -15.87
C VAL A 46 10.81 -18.05 -17.32
N CYS A 47 9.96 -18.93 -17.87
CA CYS A 47 10.13 -19.43 -19.23
C CYS A 47 9.89 -18.35 -20.29
N ASP A 48 8.90 -17.48 -20.09
CA ASP A 48 8.56 -16.42 -21.04
C ASP A 48 9.67 -15.37 -21.15
N LEU A 49 10.21 -14.97 -20.01
CA LEU A 49 11.25 -13.96 -19.92
C LEU A 49 12.66 -14.54 -19.94
N ARG A 50 12.79 -15.87 -20.15
CA ARG A 50 14.06 -16.61 -20.21
C ARG A 50 14.99 -16.26 -19.05
N MET A 51 14.44 -16.19 -17.83
CA MET A 51 15.17 -15.78 -16.63
C MET A 51 15.90 -16.96 -15.97
N ASN A 52 17.13 -16.70 -15.52
CA ASN A 52 17.83 -17.60 -14.62
C ASN A 52 17.37 -17.38 -13.15
N GLN A 53 17.83 -18.24 -12.21
CA GLN A 53 17.42 -18.14 -10.79
C GLN A 53 17.85 -16.84 -10.13
N VAL A 54 19.01 -16.28 -10.50
CA VAL A 54 19.49 -15.01 -9.95
C VAL A 54 18.61 -13.85 -10.45
N GLN A 55 18.24 -13.87 -11.72
CA GLN A 55 17.33 -12.88 -12.31
C GLN A 55 15.93 -12.96 -11.71
N LEU A 56 15.42 -14.17 -11.47
CA LEU A 56 14.14 -14.37 -10.77
C LEU A 56 14.17 -13.75 -9.36
N ALA A 57 15.23 -14.04 -8.60
CA ALA A 57 15.42 -13.45 -7.27
C ALA A 57 15.51 -11.92 -7.33
N ALA A 58 16.22 -11.37 -8.32
CA ALA A 58 16.33 -9.93 -8.53
C ALA A 58 14.97 -9.29 -8.82
N VAL A 59 14.17 -9.85 -9.73
CA VAL A 59 12.81 -9.33 -10.05
C VAL A 59 11.90 -9.39 -8.83
N THR A 60 11.92 -10.49 -8.08
CA THR A 60 11.10 -10.65 -6.88
C THR A 60 11.49 -9.62 -5.81
N SER A 61 12.76 -9.25 -5.73
CA SER A 61 13.26 -8.25 -4.77
C SER A 61 13.12 -6.81 -5.26
N ALA A 62 12.92 -6.59 -6.56
CA ALA A 62 12.92 -5.25 -7.16
C ALA A 62 11.88 -4.32 -6.54
N GLY A 63 10.66 -4.83 -6.29
CA GLY A 63 9.61 -4.05 -5.63
C GLY A 63 9.99 -3.60 -4.23
N PHE A 64 10.61 -4.47 -3.43
CA PHE A 64 11.06 -4.11 -2.09
C PHE A 64 12.19 -3.08 -2.12
N LEU A 65 13.13 -3.18 -3.06
CA LEU A 65 14.17 -2.18 -3.26
C LEU A 65 13.57 -0.81 -3.59
N GLY A 66 12.56 -0.76 -4.48
CA GLY A 66 11.82 0.46 -4.78
C GLY A 66 11.17 1.08 -3.55
N ILE A 67 10.53 0.26 -2.71
CA ILE A 67 9.90 0.71 -1.44
C ILE A 67 10.95 1.31 -0.52
N ILE A 68 12.07 0.63 -0.28
CA ILE A 68 13.14 1.09 0.62
C ILE A 68 13.69 2.45 0.15
N CYS A 69 14.01 2.57 -1.13
CA CYS A 69 14.60 3.78 -1.71
C CYS A 69 13.67 5.00 -1.64
N SER A 70 12.34 4.78 -1.69
CA SER A 70 11.36 5.88 -1.85
C SER A 70 10.53 6.18 -0.61
N SER A 71 10.51 5.32 0.41
CA SER A 71 9.64 5.46 1.60
C SER A 71 9.77 6.81 2.27
N TYR A 72 11.00 7.27 2.51
CA TYR A 72 11.25 8.53 3.17
C TYR A 72 10.81 9.74 2.32
N PHE A 73 11.04 9.68 1.01
CA PHE A 73 10.61 10.70 0.06
C PHE A 73 9.08 10.87 0.06
N TRP A 74 8.34 9.76 0.04
CA TRP A 74 6.88 9.79 0.09
C TRP A 74 6.33 10.27 1.44
N GLY A 75 6.98 9.93 2.55
CA GLY A 75 6.65 10.47 3.86
C GLY A 75 6.69 11.99 3.87
N TYR A 76 7.80 12.57 3.42
CA TYR A 76 7.97 14.01 3.34
C TYR A 76 6.95 14.70 2.41
N ILE A 77 6.69 14.13 1.23
CA ILE A 77 5.69 14.68 0.29
C ILE A 77 4.30 14.65 0.91
N THR A 78 3.95 13.55 1.58
CA THR A 78 2.64 13.37 2.22
C THR A 78 2.38 14.43 3.27
N ASP A 79 3.39 14.80 4.04
CA ASP A 79 3.27 15.84 5.06
C ASP A 79 3.18 17.26 4.48
N LYS A 80 3.66 17.47 3.25
CA LYS A 80 3.58 18.79 2.57
C LYS A 80 2.38 18.93 1.65
N LYS A 81 1.97 17.89 0.94
CA LYS A 81 0.93 17.97 -0.10
C LYS A 81 -0.41 17.35 0.31
N GLY A 82 -0.43 16.62 1.42
CA GLY A 82 -1.61 15.96 1.92
C GLY A 82 -1.67 14.46 1.60
N ARG A 83 -2.47 13.77 2.39
CA ARG A 83 -2.55 12.29 2.38
C ARG A 83 -3.30 11.79 1.15
N ARG A 84 -4.48 12.36 0.88
CA ARG A 84 -5.32 12.00 -0.27
C ARG A 84 -4.61 12.29 -1.60
N TRP A 85 -4.00 13.47 -1.71
CA TRP A 85 -3.28 13.85 -2.93
C TRP A 85 -2.15 12.85 -3.24
N THR A 86 -1.36 12.50 -2.24
CA THR A 86 -0.25 11.55 -2.39
C THR A 86 -0.76 10.17 -2.80
N LEU A 87 -1.78 9.66 -2.11
CA LEU A 87 -2.37 8.35 -2.41
C LEU A 87 -2.92 8.29 -3.83
N LEU A 88 -3.68 9.29 -4.29
CA LEU A 88 -4.22 9.32 -5.65
C LEU A 88 -3.13 9.26 -6.72
N ARG A 89 -2.05 10.02 -6.55
CA ARG A 89 -0.96 10.05 -7.53
C ARG A 89 -0.17 8.74 -7.54
N THR A 90 0.17 8.26 -6.38
CA THR A 90 1.00 7.06 -6.26
C THR A 90 0.26 5.80 -6.71
N ILE A 91 -1.02 5.64 -6.37
CA ILE A 91 -1.80 4.49 -6.82
C ILE A 91 -2.03 4.49 -8.34
N THR A 92 -2.25 5.68 -8.94
CA THR A 92 -2.41 5.77 -10.39
C THR A 92 -1.15 5.30 -11.11
N VAL A 93 0.00 5.86 -10.73
CA VAL A 93 1.28 5.49 -11.37
C VAL A 93 1.65 4.04 -11.07
N SER A 94 1.44 3.57 -9.85
CA SER A 94 1.70 2.18 -9.48
C SER A 94 0.86 1.19 -10.30
N ASN A 95 -0.44 1.42 -10.43
CA ASN A 95 -1.32 0.57 -11.25
C ASN A 95 -0.91 0.57 -12.72
N VAL A 96 -0.58 1.74 -13.29
CA VAL A 96 -0.10 1.84 -14.67
C VAL A 96 1.21 1.07 -14.84
N CYS A 97 2.21 1.29 -13.98
CA CYS A 97 3.49 0.58 -14.05
C CYS A 97 3.30 -0.94 -13.89
N SER A 98 2.42 -1.36 -12.99
CA SER A 98 2.14 -2.78 -12.77
C SER A 98 1.49 -3.43 -13.99
N ILE A 99 0.47 -2.80 -14.56
CA ILE A 99 -0.18 -3.30 -15.78
C ILE A 99 0.82 -3.32 -16.96
N VAL A 100 1.57 -2.24 -17.18
CA VAL A 100 2.57 -2.16 -18.24
C VAL A 100 3.63 -3.26 -18.09
N SER A 101 4.05 -3.56 -16.85
CA SER A 101 5.03 -4.61 -16.60
C SER A 101 4.56 -6.00 -17.07
N MET A 102 3.24 -6.27 -17.10
CA MET A 102 2.71 -7.55 -17.58
C MET A 102 2.87 -7.74 -19.10
N PHE A 103 3.13 -6.67 -19.84
CA PHE A 103 3.36 -6.69 -21.29
C PHE A 103 4.84 -6.66 -21.67
N MET A 104 5.76 -6.65 -20.71
CA MET A 104 7.19 -6.72 -20.97
C MET A 104 7.58 -8.11 -21.47
N VAL A 105 8.58 -8.14 -22.40
CA VAL A 105 9.04 -9.36 -23.06
C VAL A 105 10.44 -9.79 -22.62
N ASP A 106 11.19 -8.89 -21.98
CA ASP A 106 12.55 -9.14 -21.51
C ASP A 106 12.73 -8.86 -20.03
N PHE A 107 13.74 -9.51 -19.44
CA PHE A 107 14.07 -9.39 -18.02
C PHE A 107 14.34 -7.94 -17.59
N HIS A 108 15.12 -7.17 -18.37
CA HIS A 108 15.55 -5.84 -17.94
C HIS A 108 14.38 -4.87 -17.85
N SER A 109 13.51 -4.85 -18.85
CA SER A 109 12.31 -4.00 -18.86
C SER A 109 11.35 -4.40 -17.75
N PHE A 110 11.16 -5.71 -17.52
CA PHE A 110 10.32 -6.22 -16.44
C PHE A 110 10.87 -5.82 -15.07
N PHE A 111 12.19 -5.99 -14.84
CA PHE A 111 12.84 -5.58 -13.60
C PHE A 111 12.67 -4.08 -13.31
N VAL A 112 12.91 -3.22 -14.31
CA VAL A 112 12.77 -1.77 -14.15
C VAL A 112 11.32 -1.40 -13.82
N MET A 113 10.33 -2.00 -14.50
CA MET A 113 8.92 -1.74 -14.21
C MET A 113 8.51 -2.22 -12.81
N ARG A 114 9.02 -3.36 -12.34
CA ARG A 114 8.81 -3.84 -10.98
C ARG A 114 9.44 -2.92 -9.93
N PHE A 115 10.63 -2.43 -10.19
CA PHE A 115 11.28 -1.45 -9.33
C PHE A 115 10.49 -0.13 -9.25
N LEU A 116 10.04 0.40 -10.40
CA LEU A 116 9.18 1.59 -10.45
C LEU A 116 7.85 1.37 -9.71
N THR A 117 7.20 0.22 -9.93
CA THR A 117 5.99 -0.13 -9.17
C THR A 117 6.26 -0.08 -7.66
N GLY A 118 7.38 -0.62 -7.20
CA GLY A 118 7.80 -0.56 -5.80
C GLY A 118 7.97 0.87 -5.27
N ILE A 119 8.56 1.76 -6.05
CA ILE A 119 8.71 3.18 -5.69
C ILE A 119 7.34 3.80 -5.38
N PHE A 120 6.33 3.55 -6.18
CA PHE A 120 5.02 4.16 -6.02
C PHE A 120 4.10 3.41 -5.04
N VAL A 121 4.27 2.10 -4.86
CA VAL A 121 3.56 1.30 -3.84
C VAL A 121 4.03 1.65 -2.42
N ALA A 122 5.21 2.22 -2.26
CA ALA A 122 5.71 2.64 -0.95
C ALA A 122 4.73 3.56 -0.21
N ALA A 123 4.16 4.58 -0.88
CA ALA A 123 3.25 5.52 -0.23
C ALA A 123 1.96 4.84 0.30
N PRO A 124 1.17 4.08 -0.49
CA PRO A 124 0.01 3.37 0.02
C PRO A 124 0.28 2.48 1.22
N SER A 125 1.47 1.89 1.33
CA SER A 125 1.80 0.94 2.40
C SER A 125 1.75 1.54 3.82
N PHE A 126 2.08 2.82 3.99
CA PHE A 126 2.08 3.49 5.30
C PHE A 126 1.15 4.71 5.38
N VAL A 127 0.92 5.43 4.27
CA VAL A 127 0.05 6.63 4.25
C VAL A 127 -1.41 6.25 4.52
N ALA A 128 -1.84 5.06 4.08
CA ALA A 128 -3.21 4.59 4.32
C ALA A 128 -3.54 4.53 5.82
N ALA A 129 -2.65 3.97 6.64
CA ALA A 129 -2.85 3.90 8.09
C ALA A 129 -2.83 5.29 8.73
N THR A 130 -1.90 6.16 8.32
CA THR A 130 -1.83 7.55 8.82
C THR A 130 -3.08 8.33 8.43
N TYR A 131 -3.55 8.20 7.19
CA TYR A 131 -4.75 8.87 6.71
C TYR A 131 -5.98 8.43 7.49
N LEU A 132 -6.16 7.12 7.72
CA LEU A 132 -7.25 6.59 8.54
C LEU A 132 -7.19 7.12 9.98
N SER A 133 -6.01 7.20 10.57
CA SER A 133 -5.83 7.70 11.95
C SER A 133 -6.22 9.17 12.13
N GLU A 134 -6.21 9.95 11.05
CA GLU A 134 -6.61 11.36 11.07
C GLU A 134 -8.12 11.57 10.95
N PHE A 135 -8.87 10.52 10.59
CA PHE A 135 -10.34 10.49 10.63
C PHE A 135 -10.90 9.92 11.92
N CYS A 136 -10.12 9.11 12.64
CA CYS A 136 -10.58 8.36 13.79
C CYS A 136 -10.14 9.00 15.09
N SER A 137 -11.01 9.01 16.10
CA SER A 137 -10.62 9.33 17.47
C SER A 137 -9.76 8.21 18.07
N GLN A 138 -9.00 8.51 19.11
CA GLN A 138 -8.14 7.54 19.80
C GLN A 138 -8.90 6.29 20.29
N ARG A 139 -10.19 6.42 20.65
CA ARG A 139 -11.03 5.31 21.15
C ARG A 139 -11.37 4.28 20.08
N ILE A 140 -11.59 4.74 18.84
CA ILE A 140 -12.02 3.87 17.74
C ILE A 140 -10.88 3.49 16.79
N LEU A 141 -9.72 4.16 16.88
CA LEU A 141 -8.59 4.00 15.99
C LEU A 141 -8.11 2.55 15.88
N ALA A 142 -7.88 1.89 17.02
CA ALA A 142 -7.41 0.51 17.02
C ALA A 142 -8.37 -0.42 16.26
N ARG A 143 -9.69 -0.25 16.46
CA ARG A 143 -10.72 -1.03 15.76
C ARG A 143 -10.71 -0.73 14.25
N ALA A 144 -10.65 0.52 13.85
CA ALA A 144 -10.62 0.91 12.45
C ALA A 144 -9.37 0.37 11.72
N LEU A 145 -8.19 0.47 12.34
CA LEU A 145 -6.96 -0.11 11.81
C LEU A 145 -7.02 -1.64 11.70
N THR A 146 -7.59 -2.32 12.70
CA THR A 146 -7.77 -3.77 12.65
C THR A 146 -8.64 -4.18 11.46
N HIS A 147 -9.76 -3.49 11.22
CA HIS A 147 -10.60 -3.77 10.04
C HIS A 147 -9.88 -3.47 8.73
N MET A 148 -9.07 -2.40 8.66
CA MET A 148 -8.27 -2.10 7.48
C MET A 148 -7.24 -3.21 7.21
N TYR A 149 -6.53 -3.68 8.25
CA TYR A 149 -5.53 -4.74 8.09
C TYR A 149 -6.12 -6.14 7.89
N MET A 150 -7.43 -6.38 8.13
CA MET A 150 -8.10 -7.61 7.70
C MET A 150 -8.01 -7.82 6.18
N PHE A 151 -7.96 -6.74 5.39
CA PHE A 151 -7.77 -6.81 3.95
C PHE A 151 -6.41 -7.40 3.55
N THR A 152 -5.38 -7.33 4.41
CA THR A 152 -4.13 -8.06 4.23
C THR A 152 -4.36 -9.58 4.21
N GLY A 153 -5.20 -10.08 5.12
CA GLY A 153 -5.59 -11.50 5.13
C GLY A 153 -6.37 -11.89 3.87
N PHE A 154 -7.30 -11.06 3.43
CA PHE A 154 -8.01 -11.30 2.16
C PHE A 154 -7.07 -11.28 0.96
N ALA A 155 -6.07 -10.40 0.92
CA ALA A 155 -5.05 -10.37 -0.13
C ALA A 155 -4.25 -11.67 -0.19
N MET A 156 -3.88 -12.22 0.97
CA MET A 156 -3.15 -13.49 1.07
C MET A 156 -3.94 -14.69 0.54
N LEU A 157 -5.27 -14.63 0.55
CA LEU A 157 -6.14 -15.67 -0.04
C LEU A 157 -6.46 -15.38 -1.51
N TYR A 158 -6.65 -14.14 -1.87
CA TYR A 158 -7.07 -13.72 -3.21
C TYR A 158 -6.07 -14.14 -4.30
N CYS A 159 -4.79 -13.79 -4.14
CA CYS A 159 -3.78 -14.06 -5.16
C CYS A 159 -3.56 -15.58 -5.39
N PRO A 160 -3.39 -16.43 -4.35
CA PRO A 160 -3.31 -17.88 -4.55
C PRO A 160 -4.59 -18.51 -5.11
N ALA A 161 -5.78 -18.02 -4.73
CA ALA A 161 -7.05 -18.54 -5.24
C ALA A 161 -7.14 -18.34 -6.76
N TRP A 162 -6.84 -17.15 -7.26
CA TRP A 162 -6.77 -16.89 -8.68
C TRP A 162 -5.63 -17.60 -9.37
N ALA A 163 -4.47 -17.77 -8.71
CA ALA A 163 -3.36 -18.53 -9.25
C ALA A 163 -3.73 -19.99 -9.47
N VAL A 164 -4.44 -20.62 -8.54
CA VAL A 164 -4.95 -21.99 -8.73
C VAL A 164 -5.90 -22.04 -9.92
N LEU A 165 -6.81 -21.08 -10.05
CA LEU A 165 -7.77 -21.06 -11.15
C LEU A 165 -7.09 -20.86 -12.51
N PHE A 166 -6.14 -19.91 -12.63
CA PHE A 166 -5.50 -19.58 -13.92
C PHE A 166 -4.32 -20.47 -14.27
N LEU A 167 -3.53 -20.93 -13.29
CA LEU A 167 -2.28 -21.65 -13.54
C LEU A 167 -2.41 -23.16 -13.34
N ALA A 168 -3.31 -23.63 -12.44
CA ALA A 168 -3.42 -25.04 -12.10
C ALA A 168 -4.59 -25.76 -12.81
N THR A 169 -5.63 -25.02 -13.23
CA THR A 169 -6.75 -25.60 -13.98
C THR A 169 -6.53 -25.36 -15.47
N LYS A 170 -6.92 -26.34 -16.29
CA LYS A 170 -6.88 -26.21 -17.77
C LYS A 170 -7.92 -25.22 -18.32
N PHE A 171 -8.60 -24.50 -17.46
CA PHE A 171 -9.70 -23.61 -17.82
C PHE A 171 -9.27 -22.44 -18.72
N MET A 172 -8.00 -22.05 -18.66
CA MET A 172 -7.43 -20.94 -19.44
C MET A 172 -6.06 -21.30 -20.06
N GLU A 173 -5.91 -22.52 -20.60
CA GLU A 173 -4.75 -22.82 -21.43
C GLU A 173 -4.93 -22.13 -22.79
N PHE A 174 -4.50 -20.87 -22.88
CA PHE A 174 -4.39 -20.19 -24.17
C PHE A 174 -2.98 -19.58 -24.30
N GLU A 175 -2.44 -19.74 -25.47
CA GLU A 175 -1.24 -19.05 -25.93
C GLU A 175 -1.64 -18.27 -27.18
N VAL A 176 -1.66 -16.94 -27.09
CA VAL A 176 -2.00 -16.06 -28.21
C VAL A 176 -0.78 -15.20 -28.49
N ASP A 177 -0.18 -15.44 -29.64
CA ASP A 177 0.87 -14.57 -30.17
C ASP A 177 0.21 -13.28 -30.68
N VAL A 178 0.54 -12.15 -30.05
CA VAL A 178 -0.10 -10.87 -30.38
C VAL A 178 0.72 -10.10 -31.40
N VAL A 179 1.98 -9.82 -31.12
CA VAL A 179 2.92 -9.12 -32.02
C VAL A 179 4.35 -9.41 -31.57
N GLY A 180 5.20 -9.90 -32.50
CA GLY A 180 6.59 -10.18 -32.19
C GLY A 180 6.78 -11.26 -31.12
N ASP A 181 7.61 -10.98 -30.12
CA ASP A 181 7.91 -11.94 -29.01
C ASP A 181 6.90 -11.90 -27.87
N LEU A 182 5.79 -11.15 -27.98
CA LEU A 182 4.78 -11.05 -26.96
C LEU A 182 3.76 -12.15 -27.07
N THR A 183 3.85 -13.16 -26.22
CA THR A 183 2.83 -14.22 -26.03
C THR A 183 1.96 -13.88 -24.82
N LEU A 184 0.63 -13.85 -25.01
CA LEU A 184 -0.31 -13.73 -23.91
C LEU A 184 -0.51 -15.08 -23.25
N ARG A 185 -0.01 -15.20 -22.00
CA ARG A 185 -0.16 -16.39 -21.16
C ARG A 185 -0.94 -16.07 -19.90
N PRO A 186 -1.55 -17.09 -19.24
CA PRO A 186 -2.42 -16.89 -18.07
C PRO A 186 -1.80 -16.07 -16.93
N TRP A 187 -0.47 -16.16 -16.71
CA TRP A 187 0.19 -15.40 -15.65
C TRP A 187 0.13 -13.86 -15.84
N ARG A 188 0.08 -13.40 -17.10
CA ARG A 188 -0.06 -11.96 -17.41
C ARG A 188 -1.44 -11.44 -17.00
N PHE A 189 -2.49 -12.23 -17.25
CA PHE A 189 -3.85 -11.93 -16.79
C PHE A 189 -3.96 -11.94 -15.26
N LEU A 190 -3.31 -12.90 -14.60
CA LEU A 190 -3.26 -12.93 -13.14
C LEU A 190 -2.61 -11.66 -12.59
N GLY A 191 -1.52 -11.18 -13.21
CA GLY A 191 -0.89 -9.92 -12.83
C GLY A 191 -1.82 -8.71 -13.00
N CYS A 192 -2.54 -8.62 -14.11
CA CYS A 192 -3.54 -7.57 -14.32
C CYS A 192 -4.69 -7.64 -13.30
N LEU A 193 -5.15 -8.85 -12.98
CA LEU A 193 -6.22 -9.06 -12.01
C LEU A 193 -5.80 -8.63 -10.58
N ASN A 194 -4.52 -8.81 -10.24
CA ASN A 194 -3.99 -8.35 -8.96
C ASN A 194 -4.01 -6.82 -8.80
N CYS A 195 -4.09 -6.05 -9.90
CA CYS A 195 -4.25 -4.60 -9.85
C CYS A 195 -5.70 -4.16 -9.58
N LEU A 196 -6.69 -5.05 -9.74
CA LEU A 196 -8.12 -4.73 -9.64
C LEU A 196 -8.50 -4.05 -8.31
N PRO A 197 -8.07 -4.53 -7.13
CA PRO A 197 -8.36 -3.86 -5.86
C PRO A 197 -7.85 -2.41 -5.85
N GLY A 198 -6.69 -2.15 -6.44
CA GLY A 198 -6.11 -0.82 -6.56
C GLY A 198 -6.92 0.10 -7.46
N VAL A 199 -7.42 -0.41 -8.57
CA VAL A 199 -8.30 0.35 -9.48
C VAL A 199 -9.62 0.71 -8.78
N ILE A 200 -10.24 -0.23 -8.07
CA ILE A 200 -11.45 0.03 -7.30
C ILE A 200 -11.17 1.06 -6.20
N ALA A 201 -10.07 0.90 -5.47
CA ALA A 201 -9.67 1.83 -4.41
C ALA A 201 -9.42 3.25 -4.95
N PHE A 202 -8.89 3.40 -6.17
CA PHE A 202 -8.71 4.71 -6.80
C PHE A 202 -10.05 5.45 -6.96
N PHE A 203 -11.08 4.80 -7.49
CA PHE A 203 -12.39 5.42 -7.66
C PHE A 203 -13.06 5.75 -6.31
N LEU A 204 -12.95 4.86 -5.32
CA LEU A 204 -13.48 5.11 -3.99
C LEU A 204 -12.73 6.26 -3.29
N LEU A 205 -11.42 6.36 -3.49
CA LEU A 205 -10.59 7.43 -2.91
C LEU A 205 -10.95 8.82 -3.47
N LEU A 206 -11.49 8.90 -4.69
CA LEU A 206 -12.00 10.17 -5.24
C LEU A 206 -13.15 10.74 -4.41
N ALA A 207 -13.96 9.89 -3.78
CA ALA A 207 -15.09 10.31 -2.95
C ALA A 207 -14.71 10.64 -1.48
N LEU A 208 -13.47 10.36 -1.06
CA LEU A 208 -12.97 10.73 0.26
C LEU A 208 -12.45 12.19 0.26
N PRO A 209 -12.72 12.99 1.30
CA PRO A 209 -12.13 14.33 1.46
C PRO A 209 -10.64 14.23 1.84
N GLU A 210 -9.89 15.32 1.73
CA GLU A 210 -8.54 15.38 2.32
C GLU A 210 -8.61 15.31 3.86
N SER A 211 -7.51 14.96 4.51
CA SER A 211 -7.45 14.90 5.97
C SER A 211 -7.82 16.25 6.62
N PRO A 212 -8.85 16.30 7.48
CA PRO A 212 -9.22 17.52 8.15
C PRO A 212 -8.10 18.02 9.08
N LYS A 213 -7.39 17.10 9.73
CA LYS A 213 -6.25 17.42 10.59
C LYS A 213 -5.10 18.07 9.81
N PHE A 214 -4.81 17.55 8.63
CA PHE A 214 -3.80 18.12 7.73
C PHE A 214 -4.21 19.54 7.29
N LEU A 215 -5.43 19.72 6.82
CA LEU A 215 -5.94 21.01 6.34
C LEU A 215 -5.92 22.09 7.42
N LEU A 216 -6.33 21.77 8.64
CA LEU A 216 -6.26 22.69 9.77
C LEU A 216 -4.83 23.03 10.15
N ASN A 217 -3.91 22.07 10.08
CA ASN A 217 -2.50 22.30 10.41
C ASN A 217 -1.78 23.22 9.40
N ILE A 218 -2.15 23.17 8.11
CA ILE A 218 -1.58 24.08 7.09
C ILE A 218 -2.27 25.45 7.06
N GLY A 219 -3.33 25.63 7.86
CA GLY A 219 -4.06 26.91 7.97
C GLY A 219 -5.22 27.06 6.98
N ASP A 220 -5.56 26.01 6.20
CA ASP A 220 -6.74 26.02 5.31
C ASP A 220 -8.01 25.68 6.10
N THR A 221 -8.46 26.66 6.90
CA THR A 221 -9.63 26.55 7.77
C THR A 221 -10.89 26.18 7.00
N LYS A 222 -11.12 26.82 5.85
CA LYS A 222 -12.33 26.60 5.06
C LYS A 222 -12.47 25.15 4.66
N ARG A 223 -11.44 24.56 4.05
CA ARG A 223 -11.47 23.16 3.61
C ARG A 223 -11.42 22.20 4.78
N GLY A 224 -10.70 22.52 5.85
CA GLY A 224 -10.62 21.71 7.07
C GLY A 224 -11.98 21.59 7.76
N MET A 225 -12.70 22.69 7.93
CA MET A 225 -14.05 22.71 8.49
C MET A 225 -15.05 22.00 7.58
N ALA A 226 -14.99 22.21 6.26
CA ALA A 226 -15.85 21.52 5.30
C ALA A 226 -15.63 20.00 5.30
N ALA A 227 -14.37 19.56 5.42
CA ALA A 227 -14.05 18.13 5.52
C ALA A 227 -14.60 17.53 6.82
N MET A 228 -14.47 18.23 7.95
CA MET A 228 -15.01 17.77 9.23
C MET A 228 -16.55 17.75 9.23
N ASP A 229 -17.18 18.76 8.66
CA ASP A 229 -18.63 18.82 8.51
C ASP A 229 -19.17 17.67 7.65
N LEU A 230 -18.50 17.37 6.54
CA LEU A 230 -18.84 16.22 5.70
C LEU A 230 -18.76 14.89 6.47
N ILE A 231 -17.73 14.73 7.32
CA ILE A 231 -17.58 13.53 8.16
C ILE A 231 -18.73 13.47 9.17
N CYS A 232 -19.04 14.58 9.84
CA CYS A 232 -20.12 14.69 10.81
C CYS A 232 -21.47 14.36 10.17
N GLN A 233 -21.80 14.99 9.04
CA GLN A 233 -23.07 14.77 8.33
C GLN A 233 -23.23 13.33 7.86
N ARG A 234 -22.19 12.72 7.33
CA ARG A 234 -22.26 11.33 6.86
C ARG A 234 -22.36 10.31 8.00
N ASN A 235 -21.83 10.63 9.18
CA ASN A 235 -21.85 9.74 10.33
C ASN A 235 -23.11 9.91 11.18
N THR A 236 -23.51 11.14 11.48
CA THR A 236 -24.59 11.47 12.41
C THR A 236 -25.87 11.96 11.74
N GLY A 237 -25.78 12.33 10.45
CA GLY A 237 -26.89 12.96 9.72
C GLY A 237 -27.11 14.44 10.05
N LYS A 238 -26.26 15.04 10.89
CA LYS A 238 -26.38 16.43 11.35
C LYS A 238 -25.09 17.23 11.00
N PRO A 239 -25.20 18.54 10.75
CA PRO A 239 -24.00 19.37 10.59
C PRO A 239 -23.29 19.56 11.93
N LEU A 240 -22.06 20.09 11.87
CA LEU A 240 -21.28 20.43 13.06
C LEU A 240 -22.04 21.41 13.97
N SER A 241 -22.02 21.15 15.29
CA SER A 241 -22.55 22.05 16.29
C SER A 241 -21.65 23.29 16.50
N ALA A 242 -22.22 24.37 17.05
CA ALA A 242 -21.45 25.57 17.35
C ALA A 242 -20.28 25.31 18.32
N GLU A 243 -20.47 24.44 19.30
CA GLU A 243 -19.43 24.04 20.26
C GLU A 243 -18.30 23.26 19.57
N GLN A 244 -18.63 22.39 18.62
CA GLN A 244 -17.64 21.63 17.84
C GLN A 244 -16.82 22.58 16.96
N ILE A 245 -17.44 23.56 16.34
CA ILE A 245 -16.76 24.59 15.53
C ILE A 245 -15.81 25.41 16.40
N GLU A 246 -16.21 25.79 17.59
CA GLU A 246 -15.35 26.52 18.53
C GLU A 246 -14.13 25.69 18.96
N ASN A 247 -14.32 24.42 19.29
CA ASN A 247 -13.22 23.50 19.62
C ASN A 247 -12.22 23.34 18.46
N LEU A 248 -12.69 23.28 17.22
CA LEU A 248 -11.83 23.21 16.03
C LEU A 248 -11.06 24.52 15.78
N ASN A 249 -11.69 25.69 16.02
CA ASN A 249 -11.03 26.98 15.94
C ASN A 249 -9.93 27.13 17.00
N LEU A 250 -10.18 26.68 18.22
CA LEU A 250 -9.18 26.64 19.29
C LEU A 250 -7.99 25.72 18.92
N TYR A 251 -8.27 24.56 18.34
CA TYR A 251 -7.21 23.66 17.84
C TYR A 251 -6.36 24.36 16.77
N GLN A 252 -6.99 25.02 15.82
CA GLN A 252 -6.30 25.67 14.72
C GLN A 252 -5.44 26.85 15.19
N SER A 253 -5.93 27.68 16.12
CA SER A 253 -5.15 28.80 16.68
C SER A 253 -3.88 28.30 17.36
N ALA A 254 -3.97 27.18 18.09
CA ALA A 254 -2.81 26.53 18.69
C ALA A 254 -1.85 25.90 17.65
N ALA A 255 -2.38 25.40 16.53
CA ALA A 255 -1.58 24.83 15.44
C ALA A 255 -0.84 25.92 14.64
N SER A 256 -1.50 27.02 14.32
CA SER A 256 -0.91 28.15 13.57
C SER A 256 0.26 28.79 14.31
N THR A 257 0.22 28.88 15.62
CA THR A 257 1.32 29.35 16.47
C THR A 257 2.56 28.44 16.37
N ARG A 258 2.38 27.14 16.10
CA ARG A 258 3.49 26.19 15.89
C ARG A 258 4.09 26.31 14.49
N VAL A 259 3.28 26.51 13.46
CA VAL A 259 3.71 26.59 12.06
C VAL A 259 4.55 27.84 11.79
N THR A 260 4.24 28.97 12.43
CA THR A 260 5.00 30.23 12.29
C THR A 260 6.44 30.09 12.78
N ARG A 261 6.74 29.15 13.68
CA ARG A 261 8.11 28.87 14.17
C ARG A 261 8.99 28.07 13.19
N VAL A 262 8.41 27.41 12.18
CA VAL A 262 9.12 26.43 11.33
C VAL A 262 9.35 26.93 9.90
N LYS A 263 8.77 28.06 9.48
CA LYS A 263 9.01 28.64 8.15
C LYS A 263 10.42 29.30 8.07
N SER A 264 11.46 28.45 7.95
CA SER A 264 12.74 28.83 7.38
C SER A 264 12.86 28.18 6.00
N GLU A 265 13.22 28.97 4.99
CA GLU A 265 13.52 28.47 3.63
C GLU A 265 14.73 27.53 3.70
N ARG A 266 14.46 26.22 3.82
CA ARG A 266 15.51 25.18 3.80
C ARG A 266 15.41 24.41 2.50
N ASN A 267 16.58 24.10 1.92
CA ASN A 267 16.67 23.19 0.78
C ASN A 267 15.98 21.86 1.11
N PHE A 268 15.23 21.33 0.15
CA PHE A 268 14.45 20.08 0.27
C PHE A 268 15.23 18.94 0.95
N LEU A 269 16.41 18.59 0.42
CA LEU A 269 17.25 17.50 0.96
C LEU A 269 17.73 17.79 2.40
N ARG A 270 18.06 19.05 2.70
CA ARG A 270 18.52 19.42 4.04
C ARG A 270 17.38 19.34 5.06
N SER A 271 16.17 19.76 4.67
CA SER A 271 14.98 19.58 5.51
C SER A 271 14.70 18.10 5.80
N MET A 272 14.82 17.23 4.79
CA MET A 272 14.65 15.81 4.97
C MET A 272 15.64 15.22 5.99
N ILE A 273 16.91 15.56 5.88
CA ILE A 273 17.96 15.08 6.78
C ILE A 273 17.74 15.62 8.20
N ASP A 274 17.44 16.90 8.34
CA ASP A 274 17.22 17.55 9.64
C ASP A 274 16.00 16.95 10.38
N ASP A 275 14.96 16.55 9.64
CA ASP A 275 13.76 15.91 10.21
C ASP A 275 14.02 14.44 10.62
N ALA A 276 14.95 13.74 9.95
CA ALA A 276 15.35 12.37 10.30
C ALA A 276 16.39 12.31 11.43
N MET A 277 17.25 13.32 11.56
CA MET A 277 18.39 13.33 12.49
C MET A 277 17.99 13.09 13.97
N PRO A 278 16.86 13.62 14.49
CA PRO A 278 16.44 13.38 15.86
C PRO A 278 16.24 11.90 16.20
N LEU A 279 15.84 11.05 15.21
CA LEU A 279 15.64 9.62 15.42
C LEU A 279 16.95 8.89 15.76
N PHE A 280 18.09 9.40 15.28
CA PHE A 280 19.42 8.83 15.49
C PHE A 280 20.16 9.43 16.70
N ARG A 281 19.50 10.33 17.47
CA ARG A 281 20.06 10.92 18.68
C ARG A 281 19.45 10.31 19.93
N THR A 282 20.21 10.32 21.01
CA THR A 282 19.71 9.95 22.34
C THR A 282 18.63 10.95 22.80
N PRO A 283 17.49 10.53 23.41
CA PRO A 283 17.19 9.16 23.87
C PRO A 283 16.46 8.29 22.81
N PHE A 284 16.16 8.80 21.62
CA PHE A 284 15.27 8.13 20.67
C PHE A 284 15.92 6.97 19.90
N VAL A 285 17.26 6.96 19.76
CA VAL A 285 17.96 5.94 18.97
C VAL A 285 17.73 4.51 19.49
N GLY A 286 17.70 4.32 20.82
CA GLY A 286 17.45 3.00 21.41
C GLY A 286 16.04 2.48 21.10
N LEU A 287 15.03 3.34 21.23
CA LEU A 287 13.65 2.99 20.90
C LEU A 287 13.47 2.74 19.40
N PHE A 288 14.12 3.54 18.57
CA PHE A 288 14.10 3.38 17.11
C PHE A 288 14.73 2.05 16.69
N MET A 289 15.90 1.71 17.22
CA MET A 289 16.57 0.43 16.94
C MET A 289 15.75 -0.77 17.42
N ALA A 290 15.14 -0.68 18.61
CA ALA A 290 14.26 -1.71 19.13
C ALA A 290 13.03 -1.91 18.22
N ALA A 291 12.40 -0.82 17.78
CA ALA A 291 11.27 -0.87 16.85
C ALA A 291 11.67 -1.49 15.49
N CYS A 292 12.83 -1.12 14.95
CA CYS A 292 13.37 -1.72 13.72
C CYS A 292 13.61 -3.23 13.87
N LEU A 293 14.17 -3.66 15.00
CA LEU A 293 14.40 -5.08 15.29
C LEU A 293 13.09 -5.86 15.39
N VAL A 294 12.10 -5.34 16.11
CA VAL A 294 10.77 -5.96 16.23
C VAL A 294 10.11 -6.07 14.86
N MET A 295 10.13 -5.00 14.04
CA MET A 295 9.57 -5.02 12.69
C MET A 295 10.30 -5.98 11.77
N PHE A 296 11.62 -6.09 11.89
CA PHE A 296 12.42 -7.07 11.15
C PHE A 296 12.03 -8.51 11.50
N ILE A 297 11.93 -8.84 12.80
CA ILE A 297 11.54 -10.17 13.27
C ILE A 297 10.11 -10.51 12.82
N LEU A 298 9.16 -9.59 13.00
CA LEU A 298 7.78 -9.77 12.55
C LEU A 298 7.71 -9.94 11.02
N GLY A 299 8.49 -9.15 10.27
CA GLY A 299 8.62 -9.28 8.83
C GLY A 299 9.11 -10.68 8.44
N GLN A 300 10.18 -11.18 9.05
CA GLN A 300 10.70 -12.52 8.77
C GLN A 300 9.68 -13.62 9.10
N MET A 301 8.92 -13.48 10.21
CA MET A 301 7.86 -14.44 10.56
C MET A 301 6.75 -14.46 9.53
N VAL A 302 6.21 -13.31 9.16
CA VAL A 302 5.09 -13.21 8.22
C VAL A 302 5.50 -13.59 6.80
N TRP A 303 6.66 -13.09 6.35
CA TRP A 303 7.11 -13.20 4.97
C TRP A 303 7.96 -14.45 4.70
N GLY A 304 8.73 -14.90 5.67
CA GLY A 304 9.56 -16.11 5.54
C GLY A 304 8.75 -17.40 5.45
N PHE A 305 7.57 -17.45 6.07
CA PHE A 305 6.64 -18.58 5.92
C PHE A 305 5.82 -18.51 4.64
N GLY A 306 5.43 -17.31 4.20
CA GLY A 306 4.58 -17.11 3.00
C GLY A 306 5.31 -17.33 1.68
N THR A 307 6.63 -17.15 1.62
CA THR A 307 7.43 -17.25 0.39
C THR A 307 8.02 -18.61 0.13
N ARG A 308 7.92 -19.56 1.05
CA ARG A 308 8.33 -20.95 0.78
C ARG A 308 7.21 -21.65 0.00
N PRO A 309 7.40 -21.98 -1.29
CA PRO A 309 6.38 -22.66 -2.09
C PRO A 309 5.97 -24.02 -1.49
N CYS A 310 6.84 -24.65 -0.71
CA CYS A 310 6.55 -25.89 0.02
C CYS A 310 5.82 -25.69 1.36
N GLY A 311 5.86 -24.51 2.01
CA GLY A 311 5.19 -24.26 3.29
C GLY A 311 3.66 -24.28 3.15
N ILE A 312 3.13 -23.75 2.06
CA ILE A 312 1.69 -23.77 1.75
C ILE A 312 1.25 -25.18 1.33
N ALA A 313 2.14 -25.98 0.70
CA ALA A 313 1.87 -27.35 0.28
C ALA A 313 1.59 -28.29 1.47
N THR A 314 2.19 -28.03 2.63
CA THR A 314 1.99 -28.83 3.84
C THR A 314 0.60 -28.58 4.45
N ILE A 315 0.03 -27.41 4.26
CA ILE A 315 -1.26 -27.01 4.83
C ILE A 315 -2.43 -27.35 3.89
N CYS A 316 -2.24 -27.31 2.57
CA CYS A 316 -3.33 -27.39 1.58
C CYS A 316 -3.44 -28.73 0.80
N GLY A 317 -2.68 -29.76 1.13
CA GLY A 317 -2.84 -31.13 0.59
C GLY A 317 -2.48 -31.32 -0.90
N ARG A 318 -3.06 -32.32 -1.56
CA ARG A 318 -2.66 -32.82 -2.90
C ARG A 318 -2.71 -31.80 -4.06
N ALA A 319 -3.53 -30.77 -3.99
CA ALA A 319 -3.64 -29.76 -5.06
C ALA A 319 -2.38 -28.91 -5.15
N THR A 320 -1.82 -28.52 -4.01
CA THR A 320 -0.62 -27.69 -3.93
C THR A 320 0.67 -28.47 -4.26
N ARG A 321 0.70 -29.79 -4.07
CA ARG A 321 1.82 -30.62 -4.52
C ARG A 321 2.01 -30.57 -6.04
N ARG A 322 0.93 -30.45 -6.82
CA ARG A 322 1.03 -30.29 -8.27
C ARG A 322 1.63 -28.95 -8.65
N VAL A 323 1.28 -27.87 -7.93
CA VAL A 323 1.85 -26.53 -8.16
C VAL A 323 3.34 -26.51 -7.78
N CYS A 324 3.73 -27.13 -6.64
CA CYS A 324 5.14 -27.26 -6.27
C CYS A 324 5.93 -28.17 -7.21
N HIS A 325 5.35 -29.31 -7.63
CA HIS A 325 5.97 -30.17 -8.61
C HIS A 325 6.04 -29.54 -10.01
N PHE A 326 5.10 -28.67 -10.35
CA PHE A 326 5.13 -27.88 -11.58
C PHE A 326 6.22 -26.80 -11.48
N ALA A 327 6.38 -26.13 -10.35
CA ALA A 327 7.45 -25.16 -10.11
C ALA A 327 8.85 -25.82 -10.09
N GLU A 328 8.99 -27.01 -9.52
CA GLU A 328 10.27 -27.73 -9.44
C GLU A 328 10.60 -28.53 -10.73
N SER A 329 9.62 -29.14 -11.35
CA SER A 329 9.85 -30.02 -12.51
C SER A 329 9.71 -29.36 -13.88
N SER A 330 8.95 -28.27 -13.99
CA SER A 330 8.66 -27.63 -15.27
C SER A 330 9.52 -26.40 -15.57
N SER A 331 10.02 -25.69 -14.55
CA SER A 331 10.71 -24.42 -14.81
C SER A 331 12.13 -24.57 -15.37
N PHE A 332 12.78 -25.73 -15.28
CA PHE A 332 14.17 -25.90 -15.77
C PHE A 332 14.39 -26.94 -16.86
N ARG A 333 13.47 -27.89 -17.08
CA ARG A 333 13.64 -28.92 -18.13
C ARG A 333 12.81 -28.70 -19.40
N LYS A 334 11.85 -27.80 -19.40
CA LYS A 334 10.99 -27.50 -20.56
C LYS A 334 11.33 -26.21 -21.31
N CYS A 335 12.23 -25.38 -20.80
CA CYS A 335 12.71 -24.19 -21.55
C CYS A 335 13.69 -24.54 -22.68
N ASP A 336 14.19 -25.80 -22.74
CA ASP A 336 15.13 -26.27 -23.77
C ASP A 336 14.46 -27.01 -24.94
N ARG A 337 13.14 -26.90 -25.11
CA ARG A 337 12.44 -27.47 -26.28
C ARG A 337 11.64 -26.44 -27.02
#